data_11b65840f4c3f737f23bcfc30862d0bc
#
_entry.id   11b65840f4c3f737f23bcfc30862d0bc
#
_cell.length_a   1.000
_cell.length_b   1.000
_cell.length_c   1.000
_cell.angle_alpha   90.00
_cell.angle_beta   90.00
_cell.angle_gamma   90.00
#
_symmetry.space_group_name_H-M   'P 1'
#
loop_
_entity.id
_entity.type
_entity.pdbx_description
1 polymer ?
#
loop_
_entity_poly.entity_id
_entity_poly.type
_entity_poly.pdbx_seq_one_letter_code
_entity_poly.pdbx_strand_id
1 'polypeptide(L)'
;MRPSLSLRLVLPLALLLVVNLGACDLGQLTVRTTAKVLVRAQPSLQQESDYQLAHDALPGTLKTIEGFWFVDPENESLISLLTEGYCQYGTAFVEDDWEVAKFAKKLDEIEAHNARATHIFTRCLNYALKQLGDDWQRDLFGTPEAFAKVAKATGGDQRDAMMWSALALGSIINHNLSRVEMLSYLPTVKIILDRVLELDKARLPGRPDYAALPHVAYGMLYSAASAQFGGRADRAKLEFETALKLTSNPEHPDGRLLLARTLMGYRLGLMTNDRKFFHDQLKQVLETPPSVWPEQRLANEVAHRRARRYLSHEKELFQ
;
A
#
# COMPACT_ATOMS: atom_id res chain seq x y z
N MET A 1 69.36 -16.22 25.34
CA MET A 1 68.40 -15.17 25.13
C MET A 1 67.03 -15.74 25.53
N ARG A 2 66.44 -15.22 26.60
CA ARG A 2 65.08 -15.61 27.04
C ARG A 2 64.07 -14.82 26.26
N PRO A 3 63.05 -15.44 25.60
CA PRO A 3 62.01 -14.66 24.91
C PRO A 3 61.24 -13.85 25.95
N SER A 4 61.07 -12.59 25.67
CA SER A 4 60.44 -11.61 26.57
C SER A 4 58.99 -11.99 26.89
N LEU A 5 58.64 -11.87 28.16
CA LEU A 5 57.31 -12.17 28.71
C LEU A 5 56.16 -11.46 27.97
N SER A 6 56.47 -10.34 27.29
CA SER A 6 55.53 -9.53 26.49
C SER A 6 54.96 -10.25 25.25
N LEU A 7 55.75 -11.10 24.60
CA LEU A 7 55.27 -11.81 23.38
C LEU A 7 54.31 -12.95 23.70
N ARG A 8 54.38 -13.53 24.90
CA ARG A 8 53.50 -14.63 25.33
C ARG A 8 52.12 -14.16 25.77
N LEU A 9 51.96 -12.88 26.15
CA LEU A 9 50.64 -12.29 26.49
C LEU A 9 49.95 -11.68 25.30
N VAL A 10 50.68 -11.16 24.31
CA VAL A 10 50.10 -10.51 23.12
C VAL A 10 49.41 -11.51 22.18
N LEU A 11 49.98 -12.76 22.08
CA LEU A 11 49.42 -13.79 21.20
C LEU A 11 48.03 -14.28 21.64
N PRO A 12 47.76 -14.63 22.93
CA PRO A 12 46.41 -15.01 23.36
C PRO A 12 45.42 -13.85 23.36
N LEU A 13 45.87 -12.59 23.58
CA LEU A 13 45.02 -11.42 23.51
C LEU A 13 44.59 -11.12 22.07
N ALA A 14 45.53 -11.27 21.11
CA ALA A 14 45.22 -11.14 19.66
C ALA A 14 44.27 -12.27 19.20
N LEU A 15 44.45 -13.50 19.68
CA LEU A 15 43.56 -14.62 19.37
C LEU A 15 42.15 -14.42 19.94
N LEU A 16 42.02 -13.86 21.15
CA LEU A 16 40.73 -13.49 21.77
C LEU A 16 40.04 -12.35 21.03
N LEU A 17 40.79 -11.37 20.46
CA LEU A 17 40.21 -10.30 19.63
C LEU A 17 39.68 -10.84 18.29
N VAL A 18 40.40 -11.79 17.67
CA VAL A 18 39.97 -12.42 16.40
C VAL A 18 38.72 -13.29 16.60
N VAL A 19 38.58 -13.97 17.73
CA VAL A 19 37.41 -14.79 18.07
C VAL A 19 36.18 -13.91 18.31
N ASN A 20 36.33 -12.70 18.89
CA ASN A 20 35.22 -11.76 19.07
C ASN A 20 34.81 -11.05 17.77
N LEU A 21 35.68 -10.96 16.76
CA LEU A 21 35.35 -10.43 15.44
C LEU A 21 34.60 -11.45 14.57
N GLY A 22 34.68 -12.73 14.88
CA GLY A 22 33.92 -13.80 14.19
C GLY A 22 32.46 -13.95 14.63
N ALA A 23 32.01 -13.17 15.63
CA ALA A 23 30.62 -13.21 16.12
C ALA A 23 29.65 -12.33 15.31
N CYS A 24 30.14 -11.56 14.33
CA CYS A 24 29.26 -10.90 13.38
C CYS A 24 28.76 -11.94 12.37
N ASP A 25 27.46 -12.22 12.39
CA ASP A 25 26.83 -13.06 11.37
C ASP A 25 27.02 -12.41 9.99
N LEU A 26 27.93 -12.96 9.19
CA LEU A 26 28.24 -12.47 7.83
C LEU A 26 26.98 -12.49 6.95
N GLY A 27 26.06 -13.42 7.21
CA GLY A 27 24.76 -13.50 6.55
C GLY A 27 23.92 -12.25 6.83
N GLN A 28 23.80 -11.85 8.10
CA GLN A 28 23.06 -10.62 8.46
C GLN A 28 23.70 -9.36 7.85
N LEU A 29 25.03 -9.25 7.86
CA LEU A 29 25.74 -8.12 7.24
C LEU A 29 25.45 -8.05 5.74
N THR A 30 25.47 -9.18 5.06
CA THR A 30 25.12 -9.27 3.63
C THR A 30 23.69 -8.84 3.39
N VAL A 31 22.75 -9.33 4.20
CA VAL A 31 21.32 -8.96 4.11
C VAL A 31 21.11 -7.46 4.33
N ARG A 32 21.74 -6.85 5.34
CA ARG A 32 21.66 -5.41 5.60
C ARG A 32 22.17 -4.56 4.43
N THR A 33 23.24 -5.01 3.79
CA THR A 33 23.77 -4.34 2.60
C THR A 33 22.83 -4.49 1.41
N THR A 34 22.30 -5.71 1.19
CA THR A 34 21.34 -6.01 0.13
C THR A 34 20.03 -5.23 0.32
N ALA A 35 19.51 -5.11 1.55
CA ALA A 35 18.31 -4.33 1.86
C ALA A 35 18.43 -2.88 1.38
N LYS A 36 19.59 -2.24 1.57
CA LYS A 36 19.84 -0.88 1.07
C LYS A 36 19.81 -0.79 -0.45
N VAL A 37 20.28 -1.83 -1.14
CA VAL A 37 20.21 -1.92 -2.62
C VAL A 37 18.76 -2.09 -3.07
N LEU A 38 17.99 -2.96 -2.41
CA LEU A 38 16.57 -3.20 -2.73
C LEU A 38 15.73 -1.92 -2.57
N VAL A 39 15.94 -1.16 -1.49
CA VAL A 39 15.26 0.14 -1.32
C VAL A 39 15.56 1.10 -2.48
N ARG A 40 16.81 1.17 -2.92
CA ARG A 40 17.20 2.02 -4.06
C ARG A 40 16.67 1.50 -5.40
N ALA A 41 16.37 0.21 -5.50
CA ALA A 41 15.87 -0.43 -6.70
C ALA A 41 14.33 -0.35 -6.85
N GLN A 42 13.58 0.05 -5.80
CA GLN A 42 12.11 0.20 -5.87
C GLN A 42 11.61 0.98 -7.11
N PRO A 43 12.25 2.10 -7.52
CA PRO A 43 11.78 2.84 -8.69
C PRO A 43 11.73 2.01 -9.97
N SER A 44 12.54 0.96 -10.10
CA SER A 44 12.51 0.10 -11.29
C SER A 44 11.15 -0.57 -11.51
N LEU A 45 10.47 -0.96 -10.42
CA LEU A 45 9.11 -1.51 -10.49
C LEU A 45 8.06 -0.41 -10.69
N GLN A 46 8.20 0.71 -9.97
CA GLN A 46 7.23 1.82 -10.04
C GLN A 46 7.19 2.47 -11.43
N GLN A 47 8.31 2.44 -12.15
CA GLN A 47 8.47 2.98 -13.51
C GLN A 47 8.19 1.94 -14.60
N GLU A 48 7.85 0.69 -14.25
CA GLU A 48 7.59 -0.36 -15.25
C GLU A 48 6.34 -0.03 -16.07
N SER A 49 6.48 -0.15 -17.37
CA SER A 49 5.42 0.08 -18.34
C SER A 49 4.70 -1.20 -18.79
N ASP A 50 5.35 -2.34 -18.62
CA ASP A 50 4.77 -3.64 -18.90
C ASP A 50 4.05 -4.18 -17.67
N TYR A 51 2.72 -4.02 -17.66
CA TYR A 51 1.86 -4.52 -16.59
C TYR A 51 2.04 -6.02 -16.35
N GLN A 52 2.18 -6.82 -17.42
CA GLN A 52 2.28 -8.27 -17.28
C GLN A 52 3.62 -8.67 -16.66
N LEU A 53 4.71 -8.04 -17.09
CA LEU A 53 6.03 -8.28 -16.50
C LEU A 53 6.03 -7.94 -15.01
N ALA A 54 5.45 -6.79 -14.62
CA ALA A 54 5.33 -6.41 -13.21
C ALA A 54 4.46 -7.39 -12.41
N HIS A 55 3.31 -7.81 -12.97
CA HIS A 55 2.41 -8.79 -12.35
C HIS A 55 3.13 -10.12 -12.05
N ASP A 56 3.90 -10.63 -12.99
CA ASP A 56 4.55 -11.93 -12.88
C ASP A 56 5.82 -11.90 -12.02
N ALA A 57 6.56 -10.79 -12.04
CA ALA A 57 7.82 -10.65 -11.32
C ALA A 57 7.64 -10.35 -9.83
N LEU A 58 6.61 -9.56 -9.46
CA LEU A 58 6.48 -9.04 -8.09
C LEU A 58 6.29 -10.13 -7.04
N PRO A 59 5.48 -11.20 -7.24
CA PRO A 59 5.34 -12.27 -6.25
C PRO A 59 6.67 -12.95 -5.91
N GLY A 60 7.50 -13.24 -6.90
CA GLY A 60 8.83 -13.83 -6.73
C GLY A 60 9.77 -12.89 -5.99
N THR A 61 9.73 -11.60 -6.32
CA THR A 61 10.50 -10.56 -5.64
C THR A 61 10.13 -10.46 -4.15
N LEU A 62 8.83 -10.42 -3.83
CA LEU A 62 8.36 -10.37 -2.44
C LEU A 62 8.79 -11.60 -1.65
N LYS A 63 8.74 -12.80 -2.24
CA LYS A 63 9.21 -14.02 -1.59
C LYS A 63 10.72 -14.01 -1.35
N THR A 64 11.50 -13.42 -2.24
CA THR A 64 12.94 -13.23 -2.07
C THR A 64 13.24 -12.27 -0.90
N ILE A 65 12.51 -11.15 -0.82
CA ILE A 65 12.64 -10.18 0.27
C ILE A 65 12.23 -10.81 1.61
N GLU A 66 11.17 -11.63 1.65
CA GLU A 66 10.83 -12.41 2.84
C GLU A 66 11.97 -13.34 3.27
N GLY A 67 12.65 -13.99 2.31
CA GLY A 67 13.82 -14.82 2.60
C GLY A 67 14.93 -14.03 3.29
N PHE A 68 15.24 -12.83 2.84
CA PHE A 68 16.19 -11.94 3.51
C PHE A 68 15.70 -11.50 4.90
N TRP A 69 14.41 -11.19 5.03
CA TRP A 69 13.85 -10.83 6.33
C TRP A 69 13.93 -11.97 7.35
N PHE A 70 13.81 -13.23 6.95
CA PHE A 70 14.03 -14.37 7.85
C PHE A 70 15.45 -14.43 8.43
N VAL A 71 16.44 -13.91 7.70
CA VAL A 71 17.84 -13.84 8.17
C VAL A 71 18.07 -12.64 9.10
N ASP A 72 17.39 -11.50 8.87
CA ASP A 72 17.50 -10.29 9.68
C ASP A 72 16.09 -9.72 9.98
N PRO A 73 15.34 -10.33 10.93
CA PRO A 73 13.93 -10.00 11.20
C PRO A 73 13.70 -8.58 11.72
N GLU A 74 14.74 -7.97 12.32
CA GLU A 74 14.70 -6.59 12.85
C GLU A 74 15.04 -5.53 11.79
N ASN A 75 15.23 -5.93 10.54
CA ASN A 75 15.62 -5.02 9.48
C ASN A 75 14.43 -4.17 9.02
N GLU A 76 14.35 -2.94 9.49
CA GLU A 76 13.27 -1.99 9.21
C GLU A 76 13.06 -1.77 7.70
N SER A 77 14.16 -1.73 6.91
CA SER A 77 14.07 -1.55 5.46
C SER A 77 13.35 -2.72 4.78
N LEU A 78 13.64 -3.97 5.21
CA LEU A 78 12.98 -5.14 4.64
C LEU A 78 11.50 -5.22 5.06
N ILE A 79 11.20 -4.89 6.32
CA ILE A 79 9.80 -4.85 6.79
C ILE A 79 9.02 -3.79 6.01
N SER A 80 9.60 -2.62 5.78
CA SER A 80 8.97 -1.54 5.01
C SER A 80 8.72 -1.95 3.55
N LEU A 81 9.72 -2.56 2.90
CA LEU A 81 9.59 -3.10 1.53
C LEU A 81 8.48 -4.17 1.42
N LEU A 82 8.38 -5.06 2.41
CA LEU A 82 7.35 -6.10 2.45
C LEU A 82 5.95 -5.50 2.70
N THR A 83 5.85 -4.52 3.59
CA THR A 83 4.59 -3.81 3.85
C THR A 83 4.08 -3.16 2.58
N GLU A 84 4.87 -2.26 1.99
CA GLU A 84 4.50 -1.54 0.77
C GLU A 84 4.26 -2.52 -0.39
N GLY A 85 5.18 -3.45 -0.59
CA GLY A 85 5.13 -4.38 -1.71
C GLY A 85 3.91 -5.31 -1.69
N TYR A 86 3.53 -5.87 -0.53
CA TYR A 86 2.32 -6.70 -0.44
C TYR A 86 1.04 -5.88 -0.62
N CYS A 87 0.98 -4.66 -0.09
CA CYS A 87 -0.16 -3.79 -0.30
C CYS A 87 -0.30 -3.37 -1.77
N GLN A 88 0.79 -2.97 -2.41
CA GLN A 88 0.79 -2.61 -3.84
C GLN A 88 0.45 -3.81 -4.72
N TYR A 89 1.01 -5.00 -4.43
CA TYR A 89 0.66 -6.23 -5.15
C TYR A 89 -0.83 -6.57 -5.02
N GLY A 90 -1.37 -6.47 -3.81
CA GLY A 90 -2.79 -6.67 -3.56
C GLY A 90 -3.65 -5.74 -4.40
N THR A 91 -3.37 -4.43 -4.34
CA THR A 91 -4.18 -3.40 -4.99
C THR A 91 -4.02 -3.39 -6.51
N ALA A 92 -2.80 -3.53 -7.04
CA ALA A 92 -2.55 -3.39 -8.46
C ALA A 92 -2.93 -4.64 -9.27
N PHE A 93 -2.75 -5.83 -8.70
CA PHE A 93 -2.85 -7.08 -9.44
C PHE A 93 -3.95 -8.02 -8.90
N VAL A 94 -3.94 -8.31 -7.60
CA VAL A 94 -4.91 -9.28 -7.03
C VAL A 94 -6.33 -8.74 -7.09
N GLU A 95 -6.54 -7.45 -6.79
CA GLU A 95 -7.83 -6.79 -6.96
C GLU A 95 -8.21 -6.63 -8.45
N ASP A 96 -7.23 -6.46 -9.35
CA ASP A 96 -7.50 -6.41 -10.77
C ASP A 96 -8.02 -7.74 -11.32
N ASP A 97 -7.40 -8.86 -10.91
CA ASP A 97 -7.87 -10.21 -11.25
C ASP A 97 -9.28 -10.46 -10.70
N TRP A 98 -9.53 -10.04 -9.44
CA TRP A 98 -10.86 -10.11 -8.84
C TRP A 98 -11.90 -9.30 -9.62
N GLU A 99 -11.56 -8.08 -10.06
CA GLU A 99 -12.45 -7.27 -10.88
C GLU A 99 -12.73 -7.93 -12.25
N VAL A 100 -11.73 -8.54 -12.88
CA VAL A 100 -11.91 -9.29 -14.14
C VAL A 100 -12.94 -10.41 -13.94
N ALA A 101 -12.79 -11.22 -12.89
CA ALA A 101 -13.74 -12.28 -12.57
C ALA A 101 -15.14 -11.72 -12.27
N LYS A 102 -15.23 -10.58 -11.56
CA LYS A 102 -16.49 -9.93 -11.21
C LYS A 102 -17.25 -9.45 -12.46
N PHE A 103 -16.58 -8.79 -13.39
CA PHE A 103 -17.19 -8.34 -14.64
C PHE A 103 -17.56 -9.50 -15.56
N ALA A 104 -16.80 -10.60 -15.52
CA ALA A 104 -17.13 -11.85 -16.21
C ALA A 104 -18.23 -12.68 -15.52
N LYS A 105 -18.71 -12.26 -14.32
CA LYS A 105 -19.75 -12.93 -13.51
C LYS A 105 -19.38 -14.37 -13.13
N LYS A 106 -18.10 -14.66 -12.94
CA LYS A 106 -17.55 -15.98 -12.60
C LYS A 106 -17.48 -16.16 -11.08
N LEU A 107 -18.56 -16.65 -10.48
CA LEU A 107 -18.74 -16.70 -9.03
C LEU A 107 -17.61 -17.43 -8.30
N ASP A 108 -17.19 -18.61 -8.78
CA ASP A 108 -16.13 -19.41 -8.16
C ASP A 108 -14.77 -18.68 -8.19
N GLU A 109 -14.46 -17.99 -9.31
CA GLU A 109 -13.24 -17.18 -9.43
C GLU A 109 -13.30 -15.97 -8.51
N ILE A 110 -14.47 -15.31 -8.38
CA ILE A 110 -14.66 -14.18 -7.45
C ILE A 110 -14.35 -14.59 -6.02
N GLU A 111 -14.88 -15.77 -5.57
CA GLU A 111 -14.65 -16.28 -4.22
C GLU A 111 -13.17 -16.63 -3.99
N ALA A 112 -12.53 -17.29 -4.95
CA ALA A 112 -11.11 -17.62 -4.89
C ALA A 112 -10.24 -16.34 -4.83
N HIS A 113 -10.57 -15.32 -5.62
CA HIS A 113 -9.86 -14.04 -5.58
C HIS A 113 -10.12 -13.24 -4.30
N ASN A 114 -11.32 -13.28 -3.72
CA ASN A 114 -11.60 -12.69 -2.41
C ASN A 114 -10.72 -13.32 -1.31
N ALA A 115 -10.63 -14.64 -1.29
CA ALA A 115 -9.77 -15.35 -0.35
C ALA A 115 -8.29 -14.98 -0.54
N ARG A 116 -7.82 -14.93 -1.80
CA ARG A 116 -6.46 -14.54 -2.14
C ARG A 116 -6.15 -13.10 -1.73
N ALA A 117 -7.04 -12.15 -2.04
CA ALA A 117 -6.91 -10.74 -1.67
C ALA A 117 -6.82 -10.60 -0.14
N THR A 118 -7.73 -11.24 0.61
CA THR A 118 -7.70 -11.27 2.07
C THR A 118 -6.34 -11.76 2.59
N HIS A 119 -5.80 -12.83 2.01
CA HIS A 119 -4.51 -13.38 2.41
C HIS A 119 -3.33 -12.42 2.14
N ILE A 120 -3.31 -11.77 0.98
CA ILE A 120 -2.26 -10.83 0.59
C ILE A 120 -2.31 -9.56 1.44
N PHE A 121 -3.50 -8.98 1.65
CA PHE A 121 -3.63 -7.80 2.50
C PHE A 121 -3.38 -8.11 3.99
N THR A 122 -3.65 -9.34 4.45
CA THR A 122 -3.25 -9.78 5.79
C THR A 122 -1.72 -9.81 5.94
N ARG A 123 -0.97 -10.21 4.90
CA ARG A 123 0.49 -10.11 4.92
C ARG A 123 0.96 -8.66 5.02
N CYS A 124 0.40 -7.75 4.19
CA CYS A 124 0.68 -6.32 4.30
C CYS A 124 0.41 -5.81 5.73
N LEU A 125 -0.77 -6.09 6.28
CA LEU A 125 -1.16 -5.67 7.62
C LEU A 125 -0.20 -6.19 8.69
N ASN A 126 0.18 -7.46 8.62
CA ASN A 126 1.10 -8.06 9.60
C ASN A 126 2.49 -7.40 9.58
N TYR A 127 3.02 -7.05 8.40
CA TYR A 127 4.28 -6.32 8.31
C TYR A 127 4.14 -4.87 8.76
N ALA A 128 3.03 -4.20 8.45
CA ALA A 128 2.74 -2.86 8.97
C ALA A 128 2.67 -2.86 10.51
N LEU A 129 1.98 -3.84 11.10
CA LEU A 129 1.86 -3.98 12.55
C LEU A 129 3.21 -4.26 13.24
N LYS A 130 4.13 -4.96 12.58
CA LYS A 130 5.50 -5.12 13.10
C LYS A 130 6.23 -3.78 13.20
N GLN A 131 6.05 -2.89 12.23
CA GLN A 131 6.62 -1.53 12.27
C GLN A 131 5.96 -0.66 13.33
N LEU A 132 4.67 -0.85 13.57
CA LEU A 132 3.87 -0.04 14.50
C LEU A 132 4.02 -0.49 15.96
N GLY A 133 4.45 -1.73 16.19
CA GLY A 133 4.77 -2.27 17.51
C GLY A 133 3.61 -2.95 18.23
N ASP A 134 3.89 -3.41 19.46
CA ASP A 134 3.03 -4.31 20.23
C ASP A 134 1.66 -3.70 20.59
N ASP A 135 1.61 -2.42 20.89
CA ASP A 135 0.35 -1.76 21.22
C ASP A 135 -0.64 -1.78 20.04
N TRP A 136 -0.15 -1.61 18.81
CA TRP A 136 -0.96 -1.74 17.61
C TRP A 136 -1.42 -3.16 17.37
N GLN A 137 -0.52 -4.14 17.55
CA GLN A 137 -0.86 -5.56 17.39
C GLN A 137 -1.95 -6.00 18.37
N ARG A 138 -1.90 -5.50 19.63
CA ARG A 138 -2.86 -5.83 20.67
C ARG A 138 -4.22 -5.16 20.46
N ASP A 139 -4.22 -3.86 20.09
CA ASP A 139 -5.40 -3.02 20.21
C ASP A 139 -6.12 -2.71 18.89
N LEU A 140 -5.52 -3.04 17.72
CA LEU A 140 -6.11 -2.77 16.40
C LEU A 140 -7.52 -3.35 16.24
N PHE A 141 -7.74 -4.55 16.77
CA PHE A 141 -9.03 -5.25 16.74
C PHE A 141 -9.83 -5.11 18.04
N GLY A 142 -9.41 -4.21 18.93
CA GLY A 142 -10.11 -3.86 20.15
C GLY A 142 -11.24 -2.85 19.91
N THR A 143 -11.65 -2.14 21.00
CA THR A 143 -12.65 -1.10 20.85
C THR A 143 -12.07 0.14 20.15
N PRO A 144 -12.87 0.87 19.34
CA PRO A 144 -12.42 2.08 18.69
C PRO A 144 -11.84 3.13 19.66
N GLU A 145 -12.42 3.26 20.87
CA GLU A 145 -11.98 4.22 21.88
C GLU A 145 -10.60 3.87 22.46
N ALA A 146 -10.33 2.59 22.67
CA ALA A 146 -9.03 2.12 23.14
C ALA A 146 -7.98 2.32 22.04
N PHE A 147 -8.30 1.91 20.83
CA PHE A 147 -7.39 2.02 19.68
C PHE A 147 -7.09 3.49 19.31
N ALA A 148 -8.06 4.40 19.44
CA ALA A 148 -7.82 5.83 19.17
C ALA A 148 -6.70 6.43 20.03
N LYS A 149 -6.50 5.94 21.26
CA LYS A 149 -5.41 6.39 22.15
C LYS A 149 -4.04 5.92 21.60
N VAL A 150 -3.97 4.68 21.14
CA VAL A 150 -2.77 4.11 20.53
C VAL A 150 -2.42 4.84 19.24
N ALA A 151 -3.39 5.03 18.34
CA ALA A 151 -3.19 5.76 17.10
C ALA A 151 -2.71 7.20 17.35
N LYS A 152 -3.30 7.90 18.33
CA LYS A 152 -2.91 9.27 18.69
C LYS A 152 -1.49 9.37 19.25
N ALA A 153 -1.01 8.37 19.97
CA ALA A 153 0.34 8.32 20.52
C ALA A 153 1.41 8.03 19.44
N THR A 154 1.02 7.50 18.29
CA THR A 154 1.93 7.11 17.21
C THR A 154 2.47 8.35 16.48
N GLY A 155 3.80 8.39 16.29
CA GLY A 155 4.53 9.53 15.72
C GLY A 155 4.58 9.55 14.19
N GLY A 156 5.13 10.63 13.65
CA GLY A 156 5.26 10.84 12.21
C GLY A 156 6.19 9.86 11.49
N ASP A 157 7.18 9.32 12.19
CA ASP A 157 8.11 8.34 11.63
C ASP A 157 7.42 7.01 11.24
N GLN A 158 6.26 6.73 11.87
CA GLN A 158 5.44 5.56 11.59
C GLN A 158 4.24 5.86 10.66
N ARG A 159 4.17 7.07 10.11
CA ARG A 159 3.08 7.55 9.25
C ARG A 159 2.76 6.59 8.10
N ASP A 160 3.79 6.12 7.39
CA ASP A 160 3.60 5.26 6.22
C ASP A 160 3.11 3.86 6.62
N ALA A 161 3.62 3.29 7.70
CA ALA A 161 3.11 2.03 8.25
C ALA A 161 1.63 2.15 8.68
N MET A 162 1.22 3.29 9.26
CA MET A 162 -0.19 3.57 9.54
C MET A 162 -1.01 3.61 8.26
N MET A 163 -0.55 4.32 7.23
CA MET A 163 -1.27 4.41 5.95
C MET A 163 -1.47 3.03 5.31
N TRP A 164 -0.42 2.22 5.26
CA TRP A 164 -0.50 0.86 4.72
C TRP A 164 -1.39 -0.05 5.56
N SER A 165 -1.42 0.10 6.90
CA SER A 165 -2.33 -0.66 7.75
C SER A 165 -3.80 -0.30 7.50
N ALA A 166 -4.12 0.98 7.29
CA ALA A 166 -5.46 1.43 6.94
C ALA A 166 -5.91 0.87 5.58
N LEU A 167 -5.03 0.91 4.57
CA LEU A 167 -5.30 0.36 3.25
C LEU A 167 -5.54 -1.15 3.34
N ALA A 168 -4.65 -1.88 4.01
CA ALA A 168 -4.76 -3.32 4.16
C ALA A 168 -6.06 -3.73 4.87
N LEU A 169 -6.37 -3.10 6.02
CA LEU A 169 -7.60 -3.39 6.77
C LEU A 169 -8.86 -3.04 5.96
N GLY A 170 -8.85 -1.89 5.27
CA GLY A 170 -9.95 -1.49 4.39
C GLY A 170 -10.19 -2.47 3.25
N SER A 171 -9.13 -2.96 2.61
CA SER A 171 -9.22 -3.98 1.56
C SER A 171 -9.67 -5.33 2.10
N ILE A 172 -9.18 -5.75 3.28
CA ILE A 172 -9.68 -6.97 3.95
C ILE A 172 -11.19 -6.88 4.19
N ILE A 173 -11.68 -5.75 4.69
CA ILE A 173 -13.12 -5.52 4.88
C ILE A 173 -13.85 -5.63 3.54
N ASN A 174 -13.36 -4.95 2.50
CA ASN A 174 -14.00 -4.95 1.16
C ASN A 174 -14.13 -6.34 0.56
N HIS A 175 -13.17 -7.23 0.77
CA HIS A 175 -13.20 -8.61 0.27
C HIS A 175 -13.96 -9.59 1.19
N ASN A 176 -14.50 -9.13 2.32
CA ASN A 176 -15.22 -9.93 3.30
C ASN A 176 -16.58 -9.31 3.70
N LEU A 177 -17.25 -8.58 2.79
CA LEU A 177 -18.50 -7.88 3.08
C LEU A 177 -19.68 -8.81 3.44
N SER A 178 -19.61 -10.10 3.11
CA SER A 178 -20.57 -11.11 3.56
C SER A 178 -20.47 -11.41 5.05
N ARG A 179 -19.38 -11.02 5.69
CA ARG A 179 -19.10 -11.19 7.12
C ARG A 179 -19.37 -9.87 7.83
N VAL A 180 -20.57 -9.72 8.38
CA VAL A 180 -21.05 -8.46 8.99
C VAL A 180 -20.11 -7.95 10.08
N GLU A 181 -19.46 -8.85 10.82
CA GLU A 181 -18.47 -8.50 11.84
C GLU A 181 -17.28 -7.68 11.28
N MET A 182 -16.93 -7.86 9.99
CA MET A 182 -15.85 -7.09 9.38
C MET A 182 -16.17 -5.59 9.26
N LEU A 183 -17.44 -5.24 9.13
CA LEU A 183 -17.87 -3.84 9.05
C LEU A 183 -17.64 -3.09 10.36
N SER A 184 -17.56 -3.80 11.49
CA SER A 184 -17.26 -3.18 12.81
C SER A 184 -15.86 -2.55 12.88
N TYR A 185 -14.95 -2.90 11.96
CA TYR A 185 -13.61 -2.32 11.87
C TYR A 185 -13.50 -1.06 10.99
N LEU A 186 -14.58 -0.63 10.33
CA LEU A 186 -14.58 0.63 9.57
C LEU A 186 -14.23 1.86 10.42
N PRO A 187 -14.73 1.99 11.69
CA PRO A 187 -14.25 3.06 12.56
C PRO A 187 -12.76 3.03 12.83
N THR A 188 -12.15 1.84 12.96
CA THR A 188 -10.70 1.67 13.13
C THR A 188 -9.93 2.20 11.92
N VAL A 189 -10.36 1.85 10.69
CA VAL A 189 -9.76 2.41 9.45
C VAL A 189 -9.83 3.93 9.46
N LYS A 190 -10.99 4.50 9.86
CA LYS A 190 -11.17 5.95 9.93
C LYS A 190 -10.23 6.60 10.95
N ILE A 191 -10.09 6.03 12.13
CA ILE A 191 -9.17 6.53 13.19
C ILE A 191 -7.74 6.59 12.65
N ILE A 192 -7.30 5.56 11.94
CA ILE A 192 -5.96 5.53 11.35
C ILE A 192 -5.80 6.64 10.31
N LEU A 193 -6.75 6.76 9.38
CA LEU A 193 -6.70 7.79 8.32
C LEU A 193 -6.77 9.21 8.90
N ASP A 194 -7.60 9.45 9.92
CA ASP A 194 -7.66 10.74 10.62
C ASP A 194 -6.30 11.09 11.22
N ARG A 195 -5.62 10.11 11.83
CA ARG A 195 -4.28 10.33 12.41
C ARG A 195 -3.23 10.60 11.35
N VAL A 196 -3.25 9.87 10.24
CA VAL A 196 -2.36 10.12 9.09
C VAL A 196 -2.54 11.55 8.57
N LEU A 197 -3.78 12.00 8.35
CA LEU A 197 -4.06 13.37 7.90
C LEU A 197 -3.69 14.43 8.95
N GLU A 198 -3.80 14.13 10.24
CA GLU A 198 -3.34 15.04 11.30
C GLU A 198 -1.81 15.23 11.22
N LEU A 199 -1.06 14.16 11.00
CA LEU A 199 0.39 14.21 10.83
C LEU A 199 0.78 14.95 9.54
N ASP A 200 0.06 14.72 8.45
CA ASP A 200 0.31 15.37 7.16
C ASP A 200 0.05 16.89 7.22
N LYS A 201 -0.89 17.35 8.04
CA LYS A 201 -1.08 18.79 8.31
C LYS A 201 0.14 19.45 8.98
N ALA A 202 0.83 18.71 9.85
CA ALA A 202 2.02 19.20 10.51
C ALA A 202 3.25 19.12 9.58
N ARG A 203 3.36 18.07 8.79
CA ARG A 203 4.43 17.84 7.83
C ARG A 203 3.97 16.94 6.70
N LEU A 204 3.71 17.54 5.55
CA LEU A 204 3.32 16.80 4.34
C LEU A 204 4.50 15.90 3.89
N PRO A 205 4.23 14.66 3.46
CA PRO A 205 5.24 13.79 2.85
C PRO A 205 5.93 14.49 1.66
N GLY A 206 7.23 14.30 1.52
CA GLY A 206 8.00 14.84 0.40
C GLY A 206 7.66 14.17 -0.96
N ARG A 207 6.89 13.07 -0.93
CA ARG A 207 6.40 12.33 -2.08
C ARG A 207 4.91 12.64 -2.30
N PRO A 208 4.53 13.26 -3.44
CA PRO A 208 3.14 13.63 -3.72
C PRO A 208 2.17 12.44 -3.77
N ASP A 209 2.64 11.28 -4.25
CA ASP A 209 1.87 10.03 -4.25
C ASP A 209 1.47 9.59 -2.83
N TYR A 210 2.42 9.63 -1.88
CA TYR A 210 2.16 9.30 -0.47
C TYR A 210 1.21 10.31 0.20
N ALA A 211 1.35 11.60 -0.13
CA ALA A 211 0.44 12.63 0.36
C ALA A 211 -0.99 12.44 -0.17
N ALA A 212 -1.15 11.89 -1.38
CA ALA A 212 -2.46 11.64 -1.98
C ALA A 212 -3.17 10.38 -1.43
N LEU A 213 -2.42 9.38 -0.95
CA LEU A 213 -2.98 8.08 -0.52
C LEU A 213 -4.12 8.18 0.51
N PRO A 214 -4.01 8.95 1.63
CA PRO A 214 -5.10 9.03 2.59
C PRO A 214 -6.37 9.66 2.00
N HIS A 215 -6.22 10.57 1.06
CA HIS A 215 -7.34 11.18 0.34
C HIS A 215 -8.01 10.19 -0.62
N VAL A 216 -7.23 9.37 -1.34
CA VAL A 216 -7.78 8.28 -2.16
C VAL A 216 -8.53 7.27 -1.27
N ALA A 217 -7.96 6.89 -0.13
CA ALA A 217 -8.59 5.96 0.81
C ALA A 217 -9.90 6.52 1.37
N TYR A 218 -9.95 7.80 1.72
CA TYR A 218 -11.20 8.46 2.14
C TYR A 218 -12.22 8.57 1.01
N GLY A 219 -11.78 8.89 -0.20
CA GLY A 219 -12.64 8.88 -1.39
C GLY A 219 -13.31 7.53 -1.58
N MET A 220 -12.54 6.45 -1.45
CA MET A 220 -13.06 5.08 -1.49
C MET A 220 -14.01 4.78 -0.34
N LEU A 221 -13.66 5.17 0.90
CA LEU A 221 -14.50 4.94 2.07
C LEU A 221 -15.85 5.64 1.97
N TYR A 222 -15.88 6.93 1.58
CA TYR A 222 -17.11 7.70 1.46
C TYR A 222 -17.97 7.27 0.26
N SER A 223 -17.39 6.62 -0.74
CA SER A 223 -18.11 6.08 -1.92
C SER A 223 -18.39 4.57 -1.84
N ALA A 224 -18.08 3.91 -0.71
CA ALA A 224 -18.27 2.48 -0.54
C ALA A 224 -19.74 2.05 -0.48
N ALA A 225 -20.63 2.94 -0.03
CA ALA A 225 -22.05 2.69 0.10
C ALA A 225 -22.87 3.82 -0.58
N SER A 226 -24.12 3.54 -0.92
CA SER A 226 -25.05 4.59 -1.38
C SER A 226 -25.39 5.57 -0.22
N ALA A 227 -25.93 6.74 -0.56
CA ALA A 227 -26.29 7.75 0.42
C ALA A 227 -27.22 7.22 1.52
N GLN A 228 -28.13 6.30 1.17
CA GLN A 228 -29.07 5.65 2.10
C GLN A 228 -28.35 4.79 3.18
N PHE A 229 -27.16 4.29 2.86
CA PHE A 229 -26.33 3.46 3.74
C PHE A 229 -25.10 4.21 4.26
N GLY A 230 -25.16 5.55 4.35
CA GLY A 230 -24.12 6.38 4.95
C GLY A 230 -23.01 6.84 4.01
N GLY A 231 -23.10 6.55 2.70
CA GLY A 231 -22.17 7.08 1.70
C GLY A 231 -22.32 8.60 1.55
N ARG A 232 -21.22 9.28 1.23
CA ARG A 232 -21.12 10.74 1.14
C ARG A 232 -20.44 11.15 -0.16
N ALA A 233 -21.23 11.28 -1.25
CA ALA A 233 -20.71 11.64 -2.58
C ALA A 233 -19.95 12.98 -2.59
N ASP A 234 -20.47 13.98 -1.86
CA ASP A 234 -19.84 15.29 -1.67
C ASP A 234 -18.42 15.16 -1.06
N ARG A 235 -18.29 14.37 -0.01
CA ARG A 235 -17.02 14.11 0.65
C ARG A 235 -16.09 13.27 -0.20
N ALA A 236 -16.60 12.20 -0.81
CA ALA A 236 -15.80 11.36 -1.69
C ALA A 236 -15.20 12.16 -2.84
N LYS A 237 -16.00 13.05 -3.46
CA LYS A 237 -15.53 13.95 -4.52
C LYS A 237 -14.41 14.85 -4.05
N LEU A 238 -14.62 15.55 -2.91
CA LEU A 238 -13.63 16.44 -2.33
C LEU A 238 -12.29 15.73 -2.07
N GLU A 239 -12.35 14.51 -1.54
CA GLU A 239 -11.15 13.76 -1.23
C GLU A 239 -10.40 13.31 -2.50
N PHE A 240 -11.08 12.78 -3.51
CA PHE A 240 -10.44 12.46 -4.78
C PHE A 240 -9.86 13.68 -5.48
N GLU A 241 -10.58 14.82 -5.50
CA GLU A 241 -10.08 16.08 -6.08
C GLU A 241 -8.84 16.59 -5.30
N THR A 242 -8.82 16.43 -3.98
CA THR A 242 -7.63 16.75 -3.16
C THR A 242 -6.44 15.87 -3.55
N ALA A 243 -6.65 14.56 -3.72
CA ALA A 243 -5.59 13.65 -4.18
C ALA A 243 -5.04 14.06 -5.55
N LEU A 244 -5.92 14.42 -6.49
CA LEU A 244 -5.52 14.89 -7.82
C LEU A 244 -4.74 16.19 -7.73
N LYS A 245 -5.19 17.15 -6.90
CA LYS A 245 -4.50 18.43 -6.69
C LYS A 245 -3.11 18.24 -6.08
N LEU A 246 -2.94 17.34 -5.12
CA LEU A 246 -1.64 17.02 -4.52
C LEU A 246 -0.65 16.41 -5.52
N THR A 247 -1.15 15.77 -6.57
CA THR A 247 -0.34 15.15 -7.62
C THR A 247 -0.28 15.96 -8.91
N SER A 248 -0.80 17.20 -8.91
CA SER A 248 -0.73 18.12 -10.05
C SER A 248 0.65 18.78 -10.16
N ASN A 249 0.94 19.33 -11.34
CA ASN A 249 2.04 20.23 -11.60
C ASN A 249 1.61 21.26 -12.67
N PRO A 250 2.43 22.25 -13.02
CA PRO A 250 2.06 23.28 -14.01
C PRO A 250 1.71 22.73 -15.39
N GLU A 251 2.31 21.62 -15.82
CA GLU A 251 2.06 20.96 -17.10
C GLU A 251 0.78 20.10 -17.07
N HIS A 252 0.43 19.58 -15.89
CA HIS A 252 -0.72 18.70 -15.66
C HIS A 252 -1.53 19.18 -14.44
N PRO A 253 -2.26 20.28 -14.58
CA PRO A 253 -3.01 20.90 -13.46
C PRO A 253 -4.13 19.99 -12.93
N ASP A 254 -4.61 19.07 -13.75
CA ASP A 254 -5.69 18.13 -13.40
C ASP A 254 -5.22 16.93 -12.57
N GLY A 255 -3.93 16.85 -12.23
CA GLY A 255 -3.32 15.75 -11.48
C GLY A 255 -2.77 14.64 -12.36
N ARG A 256 -1.70 14.02 -11.89
CA ARG A 256 -0.93 12.98 -12.61
C ARG A 256 -1.20 11.56 -12.12
N LEU A 257 -1.86 11.40 -10.98
CA LEU A 257 -2.24 10.08 -10.45
C LEU A 257 -3.54 9.61 -11.11
N LEU A 258 -3.42 9.00 -12.31
CA LEU A 258 -4.58 8.56 -13.09
C LEU A 258 -5.40 7.49 -12.35
N LEU A 259 -4.79 6.70 -11.45
CA LEU A 259 -5.52 5.75 -10.64
C LEU A 259 -6.56 6.43 -9.73
N ALA A 260 -6.22 7.57 -9.13
CA ALA A 260 -7.19 8.34 -8.32
C ALA A 260 -8.37 8.82 -9.17
N ARG A 261 -8.11 9.31 -10.39
CA ARG A 261 -9.16 9.71 -11.34
C ARG A 261 -10.05 8.54 -11.79
N THR A 262 -9.43 7.41 -12.08
CA THR A 262 -10.16 6.17 -12.44
C THR A 262 -11.10 5.74 -11.32
N LEU A 263 -10.63 5.72 -10.09
CA LEU A 263 -11.46 5.38 -8.93
C LEU A 263 -12.55 6.40 -8.69
N MET A 264 -12.26 7.69 -8.82
CA MET A 264 -13.24 8.77 -8.71
C MET A 264 -14.36 8.59 -9.76
N GLY A 265 -14.00 8.45 -11.02
CA GLY A 265 -14.97 8.30 -12.13
C GLY A 265 -15.87 7.08 -11.92
N TYR A 266 -15.28 5.93 -11.61
CA TYR A 266 -16.01 4.69 -11.37
C TYR A 266 -16.93 4.77 -10.14
N ARG A 267 -16.39 5.14 -8.99
CA ARG A 267 -17.12 5.12 -7.72
C ARG A 267 -18.22 6.19 -7.65
N LEU A 268 -17.88 7.42 -7.98
CA LEU A 268 -18.87 8.51 -7.92
C LEU A 268 -19.92 8.39 -9.03
N GLY A 269 -19.49 8.05 -10.26
CA GLY A 269 -20.44 7.84 -11.35
C GLY A 269 -21.52 6.83 -10.99
N LEU A 270 -21.13 5.68 -10.42
CA LEU A 270 -22.11 4.67 -9.98
C LEU A 270 -22.92 5.12 -8.76
N MET A 271 -22.27 5.72 -7.76
CA MET A 271 -22.94 6.16 -6.54
C MET A 271 -24.03 7.21 -6.80
N THR A 272 -23.77 8.13 -7.74
CA THR A 272 -24.68 9.22 -8.08
C THR A 272 -25.56 8.91 -9.30
N ASN A 273 -25.39 7.73 -9.91
CA ASN A 273 -26.00 7.34 -11.19
C ASN A 273 -25.72 8.37 -12.31
N ASP A 274 -24.54 9.01 -12.28
CA ASP A 274 -24.10 9.99 -13.27
C ASP A 274 -23.21 9.32 -14.33
N ARG A 275 -23.86 8.77 -15.35
CA ARG A 275 -23.21 8.12 -16.48
C ARG A 275 -22.26 9.06 -17.23
N LYS A 276 -22.64 10.35 -17.38
CA LYS A 276 -21.82 11.32 -18.09
C LYS A 276 -20.51 11.58 -17.33
N PHE A 277 -20.60 11.81 -16.02
CA PHE A 277 -19.41 11.98 -15.18
C PHE A 277 -18.50 10.74 -15.23
N PHE A 278 -19.07 9.54 -15.10
CA PHE A 278 -18.33 8.28 -15.23
C PHE A 278 -17.56 8.22 -16.55
N HIS A 279 -18.26 8.43 -17.67
CA HIS A 279 -17.68 8.39 -19.02
C HIS A 279 -16.54 9.40 -19.18
N ASP A 280 -16.80 10.67 -18.84
CA ASP A 280 -15.84 11.77 -19.03
C ASP A 280 -14.55 11.57 -18.21
N GLN A 281 -14.67 11.15 -16.94
CA GLN A 281 -13.50 10.91 -16.10
C GLN A 281 -12.64 9.75 -16.63
N LEU A 282 -13.26 8.64 -17.03
CA LEU A 282 -12.54 7.49 -17.54
C LEU A 282 -11.96 7.72 -18.94
N LYS A 283 -12.65 8.48 -19.78
CA LYS A 283 -12.14 8.90 -21.06
C LYS A 283 -10.90 9.79 -20.91
N GLN A 284 -10.94 10.76 -20.00
CA GLN A 284 -9.78 11.61 -19.69
C GLN A 284 -8.57 10.78 -19.22
N VAL A 285 -8.80 9.70 -18.44
CA VAL A 285 -7.72 8.77 -18.08
C VAL A 285 -7.08 8.18 -19.33
N LEU A 286 -7.89 7.68 -20.29
CA LEU A 286 -7.37 7.04 -21.51
C LEU A 286 -6.71 8.02 -22.48
N GLU A 287 -7.10 9.29 -22.48
CA GLU A 287 -6.51 10.35 -23.30
C GLU A 287 -5.19 10.88 -22.72
N THR A 288 -4.96 10.69 -21.42
CA THR A 288 -3.72 11.09 -20.74
C THR A 288 -2.72 9.94 -20.76
N PRO A 289 -1.52 10.07 -21.35
CA PRO A 289 -0.58 8.96 -21.41
C PRO A 289 -0.12 8.53 -20.00
N PRO A 290 0.03 7.22 -19.72
CA PRO A 290 0.51 6.75 -18.41
C PRO A 290 1.88 7.32 -18.02
N SER A 291 2.71 7.72 -19.00
CA SER A 291 3.99 8.38 -18.81
C SER A 291 3.91 9.82 -18.31
N VAL A 292 2.70 10.36 -18.09
CA VAL A 292 2.48 11.68 -17.46
C VAL A 292 3.20 11.81 -16.11
N TRP A 293 3.40 10.68 -15.46
CA TRP A 293 4.18 10.57 -14.23
C TRP A 293 5.09 9.33 -14.28
N PRO A 294 6.34 9.50 -14.79
CA PRO A 294 7.26 8.36 -14.94
C PRO A 294 7.48 7.57 -13.66
N GLU A 295 7.60 8.23 -12.51
CA GLU A 295 7.82 7.60 -11.20
C GLU A 295 6.60 6.80 -10.71
N GLN A 296 5.44 6.99 -11.30
CA GLN A 296 4.19 6.28 -11.01
C GLN A 296 3.62 5.61 -12.27
N ARG A 297 4.51 5.26 -13.20
CA ARG A 297 4.14 4.68 -14.50
C ARG A 297 3.27 3.44 -14.33
N LEU A 298 3.67 2.51 -13.49
CA LEU A 298 2.93 1.27 -13.26
C LEU A 298 1.52 1.53 -12.71
N ALA A 299 1.38 2.44 -11.73
CA ALA A 299 0.07 2.81 -11.19
C ALA A 299 -0.84 3.39 -12.28
N ASN A 300 -0.28 4.16 -13.21
CA ASN A 300 -1.02 4.74 -14.33
C ASN A 300 -1.35 3.69 -15.42
N GLU A 301 -0.52 2.66 -15.63
CA GLU A 301 -0.87 1.51 -16.48
C GLU A 301 -2.04 0.71 -15.90
N VAL A 302 -2.03 0.48 -14.58
CA VAL A 302 -3.19 -0.13 -13.86
C VAL A 302 -4.45 0.73 -14.05
N ALA A 303 -4.33 2.06 -13.93
CA ALA A 303 -5.43 2.98 -14.16
C ALA A 303 -6.02 2.85 -15.57
N HIS A 304 -5.19 2.80 -16.60
CA HIS A 304 -5.62 2.62 -17.99
C HIS A 304 -6.31 1.27 -18.19
N ARG A 305 -5.78 0.20 -17.61
CA ARG A 305 -6.37 -1.14 -17.68
C ARG A 305 -7.77 -1.17 -17.07
N ARG A 306 -7.93 -0.59 -15.87
CA ARG A 306 -9.22 -0.48 -15.19
C ARG A 306 -10.19 0.43 -15.94
N ALA A 307 -9.75 1.59 -16.42
CA ALA A 307 -10.59 2.51 -17.18
C ALA A 307 -11.17 1.88 -18.46
N ARG A 308 -10.35 1.13 -19.22
CA ARG A 308 -10.83 0.37 -20.40
C ARG A 308 -11.88 -0.65 -20.01
N ARG A 309 -11.66 -1.42 -18.93
CA ARG A 309 -12.63 -2.41 -18.43
C ARG A 309 -13.94 -1.76 -18.02
N TYR A 310 -13.89 -0.67 -17.26
CA TYR A 310 -15.09 0.01 -16.80
C TYR A 310 -15.90 0.61 -17.95
N LEU A 311 -15.27 1.25 -18.91
CA LEU A 311 -15.94 1.79 -20.10
C LEU A 311 -16.53 0.68 -20.99
N SER A 312 -15.88 -0.46 -21.11
CA SER A 312 -16.43 -1.59 -21.89
C SER A 312 -17.72 -2.16 -21.30
N HIS A 313 -17.95 -1.97 -19.99
CA HIS A 313 -19.16 -2.42 -19.28
C HIS A 313 -20.12 -1.27 -18.92
N GLU A 314 -19.87 -0.05 -19.44
CA GLU A 314 -20.67 1.14 -19.10
C GLU A 314 -22.17 0.95 -19.30
N LYS A 315 -22.58 0.30 -20.39
CA LYS A 315 -24.00 0.04 -20.68
C LYS A 315 -24.66 -0.88 -19.65
N GLU A 316 -23.92 -1.83 -19.10
CA GLU A 316 -24.42 -2.77 -18.09
C GLU A 316 -24.49 -2.11 -16.70
N LEU A 317 -23.59 -1.18 -16.43
CA LEU A 317 -23.47 -0.51 -15.13
C LEU A 317 -24.54 0.58 -14.93
N PHE A 318 -25.13 1.11 -16.01
CA PHE A 318 -26.13 2.20 -15.99
C PHE A 318 -27.46 1.79 -16.67
N GLN A 319 -27.89 0.54 -16.44
CA GLN A 319 -29.22 0.06 -16.87
C GLN A 319 -30.32 0.49 -15.96
#